data_ee6849a1e3e60245fed547fa1c858b7a
#
_entry.id   ee6849a1e3e60245fed547fa1c858b7a
#
_cell.length_a   1.000
_cell.length_b   1.000
_cell.length_c   1.000
_cell.angle_alpha   90.00
_cell.angle_beta   90.00
_cell.angle_gamma   90.00
#
_symmetry.space_group_name_H-M   'P 1'
#
loop_
_entity.id
_entity.type
_entity.pdbx_description
1 polymer ?
#
loop_
_entity_poly.entity_id
_entity_poly.type
_entity_poly.pdbx_seq_one_letter_code
_entity_poly.pdbx_strand_id
1 'polypeptide(L)'
;VKESIVLFNSLPSELTVDPPSESTRVLSADGKPIATFYAENRVKVRLDQMSRYIKDAIVAIEDRRFYEHAGIDPQGILRALVSNLTSGGRQGASTLTQQYVTNVLNESLVSADRGDQIVLNGQKSMADKIREMRLAVELEKKYTKDQILEGYLNIVFFARDAYGIEAASRYFFNTTAKDLTLPQAALLAGLVNSPSFYNPDVHPENAIQRRNQVLARMLSYGAITQVQHDAAVAAPVDLKITPGRQGCAGAEMAPYFCDYVSHLILNNPAYGADMAERERKLFRGGLTITTTLDSRLQLAAQAQVDATAGANPDKWGAAMVSIAPGTGKILAMAQNTVFLPAPGKFDTQLNFNVDSKDANGNDLNGAGGFQPGSTMKPFTFAEWLNEGKSLAAMVDASRRTYPLGFRWRSSCGRVLGAYSTSQKSLGAADDLQNNDAGYYRRMRVDYGLYNSINTATFAEAAQLDFCGIQKMVDA
;
A
#
# COMPACT_ATOMS: atom_id res chain seq x y z
N VAL A 1 -24.28 45.52 2.65
CA VAL A 1 -23.29 45.62 1.54
C VAL A 1 -21.94 46.14 2.04
N LYS A 2 -21.84 47.26 2.75
CA LYS A 2 -20.55 47.78 3.26
C LYS A 2 -19.89 46.82 4.25
N GLU A 3 -20.62 46.24 5.20
CA GLU A 3 -20.10 45.26 6.17
C GLU A 3 -19.67 43.99 5.48
N SER A 4 -20.38 43.54 4.45
CA SER A 4 -20.00 42.36 3.67
C SER A 4 -18.71 42.58 2.86
N ILE A 5 -18.46 43.79 2.38
CA ILE A 5 -17.23 44.16 1.68
C ILE A 5 -16.05 44.25 2.65
N VAL A 6 -16.26 44.79 3.86
CA VAL A 6 -15.25 44.86 4.90
C VAL A 6 -14.85 43.44 5.34
N LEU A 7 -15.85 42.57 5.58
CA LEU A 7 -15.61 41.18 5.92
C LEU A 7 -14.86 40.45 4.78
N PHE A 8 -15.28 40.64 3.54
CA PHE A 8 -14.61 40.07 2.38
C PHE A 8 -13.13 40.47 2.31
N ASN A 9 -12.80 41.72 2.56
CA ASN A 9 -11.44 42.25 2.51
C ASN A 9 -10.58 41.86 3.72
N SER A 10 -11.17 41.47 4.85
CA SER A 10 -10.47 41.08 6.07
C SER A 10 -10.11 39.57 6.10
N LEU A 11 -10.72 38.75 5.23
CA LEU A 11 -10.45 37.33 5.20
C LEU A 11 -9.09 37.01 4.56
N PRO A 12 -8.45 35.86 4.88
CA PRO A 12 -7.22 35.43 4.21
C PRO A 12 -7.40 35.38 2.69
N SER A 13 -6.45 35.96 1.97
CA SER A 13 -6.45 36.03 0.49
C SER A 13 -5.52 35.01 -0.15
N GLU A 14 -4.71 34.31 0.65
CA GLU A 14 -3.76 33.32 0.14
C GLU A 14 -4.31 31.92 0.35
N LEU A 15 -4.45 31.18 -0.74
CA LEU A 15 -4.64 29.75 -0.76
C LEU A 15 -3.33 29.14 -1.29
N THR A 16 -2.63 28.40 -0.44
CA THR A 16 -1.56 27.53 -0.90
C THR A 16 -2.22 26.27 -1.45
N VAL A 17 -2.06 26.04 -2.74
CA VAL A 17 -2.48 24.79 -3.38
C VAL A 17 -1.33 23.83 -3.25
N ASP A 18 -1.28 23.10 -2.14
CA ASP A 18 -0.35 22.00 -1.98
C ASP A 18 -0.73 20.89 -2.97
N PRO A 19 0.24 20.17 -3.52
CA PRO A 19 -0.05 19.01 -4.35
C PRO A 19 -0.96 18.05 -3.56
N PRO A 20 -2.08 17.61 -4.13
CA PRO A 20 -2.93 16.63 -3.46
C PRO A 20 -2.15 15.34 -3.22
N SER A 21 -2.57 14.58 -2.20
CA SER A 21 -1.98 13.29 -1.85
C SER A 21 -1.82 12.41 -3.09
N GLU A 22 -0.64 11.85 -3.30
CA GLU A 22 -0.33 10.95 -4.41
C GLU A 22 -0.04 9.54 -3.89
N SER A 23 -0.36 8.54 -4.72
CA SER A 23 -0.12 7.14 -4.38
C SER A 23 1.36 6.80 -4.42
N THR A 24 1.85 6.11 -3.41
CA THR A 24 3.20 5.53 -3.39
C THR A 24 3.22 4.21 -4.15
N ARG A 25 4.19 4.03 -5.02
CA ARG A 25 4.39 2.80 -5.79
C ARG A 25 5.62 2.04 -5.33
N VAL A 26 5.47 0.76 -5.08
CA VAL A 26 6.56 -0.16 -4.80
C VAL A 26 6.83 -0.99 -6.05
N LEU A 27 8.05 -0.95 -6.52
CA LEU A 27 8.50 -1.57 -7.77
C LEU A 27 9.61 -2.58 -7.48
N SER A 28 9.67 -3.64 -8.29
CA SER A 28 10.81 -4.54 -8.37
C SER A 28 12.05 -3.83 -8.96
N ALA A 29 13.21 -4.46 -8.90
CA ALA A 29 14.45 -3.93 -9.46
C ALA A 29 14.37 -3.72 -10.99
N ASP A 30 13.55 -4.52 -11.67
CA ASP A 30 13.28 -4.42 -13.11
C ASP A 30 12.05 -3.53 -13.44
N GLY A 31 11.55 -2.76 -12.47
CA GLY A 31 10.52 -1.75 -12.64
C GLY A 31 9.08 -2.25 -12.71
N LYS A 32 8.83 -3.54 -12.45
CA LYS A 32 7.46 -4.08 -12.42
C LYS A 32 6.76 -3.70 -11.11
N PRO A 33 5.45 -3.43 -11.15
CA PRO A 33 4.69 -3.08 -9.95
C PRO A 33 4.61 -4.28 -8.98
N ILE A 34 4.89 -4.01 -7.71
CA ILE A 34 4.65 -4.95 -6.61
C ILE A 34 3.37 -4.52 -5.89
N ALA A 35 3.30 -3.28 -5.42
CA ALA A 35 2.16 -2.76 -4.68
C ALA A 35 2.01 -1.25 -4.85
N THR A 36 0.81 -0.74 -4.53
CA THR A 36 0.52 0.69 -4.46
C THR A 36 -0.10 1.00 -3.11
N PHE A 37 0.44 2.00 -2.42
CA PHE A 37 -0.10 2.50 -1.16
C PHE A 37 -0.75 3.86 -1.39
N TYR A 38 -1.97 4.05 -0.89
CA TYR A 38 -2.68 5.32 -0.94
C TYR A 38 -3.67 5.43 0.22
N ALA A 39 -3.86 6.64 0.72
CA ALA A 39 -4.98 6.95 1.60
C ALA A 39 -6.23 7.28 0.77
N GLU A 40 -6.01 7.86 -0.40
CA GLU A 40 -6.98 8.20 -1.41
C GLU A 40 -6.48 7.70 -2.76
N ASN A 41 -7.25 6.83 -3.43
CA ASN A 41 -6.85 6.33 -4.73
C ASN A 41 -6.89 7.47 -5.75
N ARG A 42 -5.75 8.10 -5.99
CA ARG A 42 -5.59 9.23 -6.88
C ARG A 42 -4.45 9.02 -7.86
N VAL A 43 -4.75 9.18 -9.12
CA VAL A 43 -3.77 9.19 -10.21
C VAL A 43 -3.92 10.52 -10.94
N LYS A 44 -2.90 11.37 -10.84
CA LYS A 44 -2.89 12.69 -11.43
C LYS A 44 -2.61 12.61 -12.93
N VAL A 45 -3.40 13.29 -13.73
CA VAL A 45 -3.24 13.40 -15.18
C VAL A 45 -3.39 14.84 -15.64
N ARG A 46 -2.70 15.20 -16.72
CA ARG A 46 -2.79 16.53 -17.30
C ARG A 46 -4.10 16.70 -18.08
N LEU A 47 -4.56 17.92 -18.25
CA LEU A 47 -5.82 18.23 -18.92
C LEU A 47 -5.88 17.71 -20.37
N ASP A 48 -4.74 17.66 -21.08
CA ASP A 48 -4.63 17.09 -22.42
C ASP A 48 -4.72 15.55 -22.46
N GLN A 49 -4.58 14.91 -21.30
CA GLN A 49 -4.77 13.48 -21.10
C GLN A 49 -6.19 13.12 -20.59
N MET A 50 -7.10 14.09 -20.62
CA MET A 50 -8.51 13.89 -20.29
C MET A 50 -9.37 14.00 -21.52
N SER A 51 -10.39 13.15 -21.65
CA SER A 51 -11.36 13.20 -22.73
C SER A 51 -12.01 14.59 -22.80
N ARG A 52 -12.23 15.10 -23.99
CA ARG A 52 -13.01 16.35 -24.17
C ARG A 52 -14.38 16.25 -23.53
N TYR A 53 -15.00 15.05 -23.58
CA TYR A 53 -16.33 14.85 -23.05
C TYR A 53 -16.46 15.07 -21.55
N ILE A 54 -15.44 14.69 -20.75
CA ILE A 54 -15.51 14.96 -19.31
C ILE A 54 -15.32 16.44 -18.99
N LYS A 55 -14.46 17.14 -19.73
CA LYS A 55 -14.25 18.59 -19.60
C LYS A 55 -15.54 19.34 -19.90
N ASP A 56 -16.16 19.02 -21.03
CA ASP A 56 -17.42 19.65 -21.46
C ASP A 56 -18.58 19.27 -20.53
N ALA A 57 -18.66 18.01 -20.06
CA ALA A 57 -19.72 17.54 -19.20
C ALA A 57 -19.70 18.22 -17.83
N ILE A 58 -18.51 18.33 -17.19
CA ILE A 58 -18.40 18.96 -15.88
C ILE A 58 -18.71 20.44 -15.92
N VAL A 59 -18.22 21.14 -16.96
CA VAL A 59 -18.55 22.56 -17.18
C VAL A 59 -20.05 22.75 -17.44
N ALA A 60 -20.66 21.92 -18.27
CA ALA A 60 -22.07 22.00 -18.61
C ALA A 60 -23.00 21.79 -17.41
N ILE A 61 -22.64 20.89 -16.46
CA ILE A 61 -23.52 20.55 -15.35
C ILE A 61 -23.25 21.41 -14.12
N GLU A 62 -21.99 21.74 -13.82
CA GLU A 62 -21.63 22.45 -12.59
C GLU A 62 -21.52 23.96 -12.79
N ASP A 63 -20.93 24.43 -13.91
CA ASP A 63 -20.63 25.84 -14.11
C ASP A 63 -20.54 26.21 -15.60
N ARG A 64 -21.69 26.36 -16.25
CA ARG A 64 -21.73 26.58 -17.71
C ARG A 64 -20.96 27.81 -18.22
N ARG A 65 -20.79 28.82 -17.33
CA ARG A 65 -20.08 30.06 -17.65
C ARG A 65 -18.68 30.11 -17.07
N PHE A 66 -18.13 28.95 -16.76
CA PHE A 66 -16.81 28.80 -16.15
C PHE A 66 -15.73 29.64 -16.83
N TYR A 67 -15.70 29.65 -18.14
CA TYR A 67 -14.72 30.41 -18.92
C TYR A 67 -15.04 31.92 -19.06
N GLU A 68 -16.20 32.39 -18.58
CA GLU A 68 -16.66 33.76 -18.76
C GLU A 68 -16.53 34.63 -17.51
N HIS A 69 -16.53 34.06 -16.33
CA HIS A 69 -16.46 34.78 -15.05
C HIS A 69 -15.07 34.69 -14.41
N ALA A 70 -14.84 35.47 -13.33
CA ALA A 70 -13.58 35.53 -12.58
C ALA A 70 -13.79 35.04 -11.13
N GLY A 71 -13.87 33.70 -10.93
CA GLY A 71 -13.99 33.04 -9.63
C GLY A 71 -15.40 32.93 -9.09
N ILE A 72 -16.25 33.93 -9.32
CA ILE A 72 -17.67 33.98 -8.96
C ILE A 72 -18.53 34.29 -10.17
N ASP A 73 -19.75 33.75 -10.22
CA ASP A 73 -20.74 34.02 -11.27
C ASP A 73 -21.91 34.85 -10.71
N PRO A 74 -21.87 36.21 -10.77
CA PRO A 74 -22.97 37.06 -10.27
C PRO A 74 -24.31 36.79 -10.93
N GLN A 75 -24.33 36.49 -12.23
CA GLN A 75 -25.56 36.19 -12.98
C GLN A 75 -26.11 34.82 -12.58
N GLY A 76 -25.25 33.85 -12.34
CA GLY A 76 -25.62 32.51 -11.81
C GLY A 76 -26.22 32.62 -10.42
N ILE A 77 -25.64 33.45 -9.55
CA ILE A 77 -26.17 33.71 -8.21
C ILE A 77 -27.58 34.35 -8.30
N LEU A 78 -27.76 35.36 -9.13
CA LEU A 78 -29.05 36.01 -9.32
C LEU A 78 -30.10 35.04 -9.87
N ARG A 79 -29.73 34.26 -10.89
CA ARG A 79 -30.62 33.23 -11.46
C ARG A 79 -31.04 32.19 -10.42
N ALA A 80 -30.09 31.67 -9.60
CA ALA A 80 -30.37 30.72 -8.54
C ALA A 80 -31.28 31.30 -7.47
N LEU A 81 -31.08 32.57 -7.10
CA LEU A 81 -31.94 33.27 -6.15
C LEU A 81 -33.38 33.36 -6.67
N VAL A 82 -33.58 33.77 -7.91
CA VAL A 82 -34.91 33.86 -8.54
C VAL A 82 -35.54 32.47 -8.65
N SER A 83 -34.81 31.47 -9.11
CA SER A 83 -35.30 30.09 -9.23
C SER A 83 -35.73 29.51 -7.87
N ASN A 84 -34.91 29.70 -6.83
CA ASN A 84 -35.23 29.21 -5.48
C ASN A 84 -36.47 29.91 -4.85
N LEU A 85 -36.71 31.15 -5.22
CA LEU A 85 -37.90 31.89 -4.77
C LEU A 85 -39.16 31.49 -5.54
N THR A 86 -39.04 31.11 -6.82
CA THR A 86 -40.20 30.89 -7.70
C THR A 86 -40.60 29.42 -7.83
N SER A 87 -39.64 28.49 -7.78
CA SER A 87 -39.87 27.07 -8.09
C SER A 87 -39.70 26.12 -6.90
N GLY A 88 -39.36 26.62 -5.71
CA GLY A 88 -39.16 25.80 -4.49
C GLY A 88 -38.00 24.81 -4.59
N GLY A 89 -37.26 24.82 -5.70
CA GLY A 89 -36.09 23.96 -5.93
C GLY A 89 -34.84 24.62 -5.33
N ARG A 90 -33.87 23.81 -4.86
CA ARG A 90 -32.54 24.30 -4.46
C ARG A 90 -31.58 24.25 -5.66
N GLN A 91 -31.50 25.36 -6.40
CA GLN A 91 -30.48 25.48 -7.46
C GLN A 91 -29.17 25.96 -6.83
N GLY A 92 -28.07 25.22 -7.06
CA GLY A 92 -26.70 25.60 -6.64
C GLY A 92 -26.20 26.81 -7.44
N ALA A 93 -25.47 27.71 -6.77
CA ALA A 93 -24.87 28.89 -7.37
C ALA A 93 -23.32 28.91 -7.21
N SER A 94 -22.73 27.83 -6.75
CA SER A 94 -21.27 27.72 -6.57
C SER A 94 -20.58 27.45 -7.91
N THR A 95 -19.50 28.17 -8.20
CA THR A 95 -18.69 27.96 -9.39
C THR A 95 -17.75 26.77 -9.23
N LEU A 96 -17.23 26.22 -10.35
CA LEU A 96 -16.19 25.18 -10.32
C LEU A 96 -14.94 25.64 -9.53
N THR A 97 -14.57 26.90 -9.65
CA THR A 97 -13.44 27.47 -8.88
C THR A 97 -13.70 27.45 -7.39
N GLN A 98 -14.93 27.78 -6.94
CA GLN A 98 -15.31 27.68 -5.52
C GLN A 98 -15.30 26.22 -5.03
N GLN A 99 -15.78 25.28 -5.83
CA GLN A 99 -15.72 23.86 -5.50
C GLN A 99 -14.28 23.37 -5.41
N TYR A 100 -13.40 23.82 -6.31
CA TYR A 100 -11.98 23.49 -6.26
C TYR A 100 -11.33 24.03 -4.99
N VAL A 101 -11.58 25.29 -4.62
CA VAL A 101 -11.13 25.88 -3.35
C VAL A 101 -11.58 25.04 -2.15
N THR A 102 -12.85 24.62 -2.12
CA THR A 102 -13.38 23.76 -1.06
C THR A 102 -12.61 22.44 -0.96
N ASN A 103 -12.37 21.78 -2.10
CA ASN A 103 -11.64 20.50 -2.13
C ASN A 103 -10.19 20.67 -1.68
N VAL A 104 -9.50 21.74 -2.08
CA VAL A 104 -8.14 22.04 -1.64
C VAL A 104 -8.08 22.29 -0.14
N LEU A 105 -9.02 23.05 0.41
CA LEU A 105 -9.10 23.29 1.85
C LEU A 105 -9.36 22.00 2.64
N ASN A 106 -10.27 21.16 2.16
CA ASN A 106 -10.54 19.86 2.78
C ASN A 106 -9.31 18.95 2.72
N GLU A 107 -8.63 18.87 1.58
CA GLU A 107 -7.39 18.11 1.41
C GLU A 107 -6.30 18.57 2.39
N SER A 108 -6.15 19.89 2.56
CA SER A 108 -5.17 20.44 3.50
C SER A 108 -5.50 20.08 4.97
N LEU A 109 -6.78 20.04 5.33
CA LEU A 109 -7.22 19.59 6.66
C LEU A 109 -6.93 18.09 6.87
N VAL A 110 -7.24 17.27 5.88
CA VAL A 110 -6.97 15.82 5.92
C VAL A 110 -5.45 15.57 6.01
N SER A 111 -4.67 16.29 5.23
CA SER A 111 -3.20 16.17 5.24
C SER A 111 -2.57 16.63 6.56
N ALA A 112 -3.23 17.56 7.28
CA ALA A 112 -2.83 18.02 8.60
C ALA A 112 -3.41 17.17 9.75
N ASP A 113 -4.05 16.04 9.45
CA ASP A 113 -4.75 15.18 10.43
C ASP A 113 -5.87 15.91 11.19
N ARG A 114 -6.54 16.83 10.51
CA ARG A 114 -7.64 17.65 11.02
C ARG A 114 -8.94 17.43 10.21
N GLY A 115 -9.14 16.23 9.70
CA GLY A 115 -10.29 15.87 8.89
C GLY A 115 -11.64 16.03 9.63
N ASP A 116 -11.63 15.99 10.96
CA ASP A 116 -12.76 16.30 11.84
C ASP A 116 -13.26 17.74 11.70
N GLN A 117 -12.44 18.65 11.19
CA GLN A 117 -12.76 20.06 10.98
C GLN A 117 -13.35 20.36 9.59
N ILE A 118 -13.54 19.32 8.77
CA ILE A 118 -14.20 19.47 7.47
C ILE A 118 -15.68 19.83 7.67
N VAL A 119 -16.06 21.00 7.17
CA VAL A 119 -17.46 21.45 7.20
C VAL A 119 -18.18 20.97 5.94
N LEU A 120 -19.15 20.09 6.11
CA LEU A 120 -19.97 19.59 5.02
C LEU A 120 -20.80 20.71 4.37
N ASN A 121 -21.05 20.61 3.05
CA ASN A 121 -21.73 21.65 2.28
C ASN A 121 -23.08 22.13 2.88
N GLY A 122 -23.83 21.26 3.54
CA GLY A 122 -25.09 21.61 4.19
C GLY A 122 -24.96 22.35 5.53
N GLN A 123 -23.75 22.41 6.09
CA GLN A 123 -23.46 23.00 7.40
C GLN A 123 -22.58 24.25 7.32
N LYS A 124 -22.19 24.68 6.10
CA LYS A 124 -21.34 25.86 5.89
C LYS A 124 -22.07 27.13 6.30
N SER A 125 -21.39 27.95 7.08
CA SER A 125 -21.87 29.28 7.45
C SER A 125 -21.78 30.26 6.27
N MET A 126 -22.44 31.41 6.39
CA MET A 126 -22.33 32.51 5.42
C MET A 126 -20.88 33.02 5.34
N ALA A 127 -20.16 33.02 6.45
CA ALA A 127 -18.73 33.41 6.49
C ALA A 127 -17.86 32.46 5.69
N ASP A 128 -18.09 31.15 5.79
CA ASP A 128 -17.38 30.14 5.00
C ASP A 128 -17.61 30.35 3.51
N LYS A 129 -18.85 30.64 3.10
CA LYS A 129 -19.18 30.93 1.71
C LYS A 129 -18.50 32.19 1.18
N ILE A 130 -18.46 33.27 1.97
CA ILE A 130 -17.77 34.51 1.59
C ILE A 130 -16.24 34.25 1.49
N ARG A 131 -15.68 33.45 2.39
CA ARG A 131 -14.28 33.06 2.33
C ARG A 131 -13.97 32.27 1.08
N GLU A 132 -14.78 31.26 0.73
CA GLU A 132 -14.63 30.48 -0.52
C GLU A 132 -14.69 31.38 -1.76
N MET A 133 -15.66 32.33 -1.81
CA MET A 133 -15.79 33.29 -2.90
C MET A 133 -14.51 34.14 -3.06
N ARG A 134 -13.96 34.64 -1.98
CA ARG A 134 -12.72 35.43 -2.01
C ARG A 134 -11.55 34.62 -2.51
N LEU A 135 -11.34 33.41 -1.94
CA LEU A 135 -10.28 32.53 -2.36
C LEU A 135 -10.40 32.12 -3.83
N ALA A 136 -11.62 31.93 -4.34
CA ALA A 136 -11.86 31.62 -5.74
C ALA A 136 -11.47 32.79 -6.67
N VAL A 137 -11.76 34.01 -6.29
CA VAL A 137 -11.34 35.23 -7.06
C VAL A 137 -9.81 35.38 -7.05
N GLU A 138 -9.17 35.17 -5.89
CA GLU A 138 -7.71 35.26 -5.80
C GLU A 138 -7.00 34.11 -6.56
N LEU A 139 -7.61 32.91 -6.55
CA LEU A 139 -7.08 31.77 -7.30
C LEU A 139 -7.05 32.03 -8.81
N GLU A 140 -8.11 32.62 -9.36
CA GLU A 140 -8.21 32.95 -10.79
C GLU A 140 -7.30 34.12 -11.24
N LYS A 141 -6.71 34.85 -10.30
CA LYS A 141 -5.61 35.77 -10.62
C LYS A 141 -4.26 35.07 -10.82
N LYS A 142 -4.09 33.90 -10.21
CA LYS A 142 -2.83 33.13 -10.21
C LYS A 142 -2.81 32.01 -11.24
N TYR A 143 -3.97 31.37 -11.50
CA TYR A 143 -4.11 30.19 -12.34
C TYR A 143 -5.08 30.41 -13.49
N THR A 144 -4.77 29.84 -14.64
CA THR A 144 -5.70 29.85 -15.78
C THR A 144 -6.90 28.95 -15.53
N LYS A 145 -7.96 29.15 -16.28
CA LYS A 145 -9.17 28.30 -16.21
C LYS A 145 -8.85 26.83 -16.46
N ASP A 146 -7.97 26.53 -17.40
CA ASP A 146 -7.55 25.17 -17.71
C ASP A 146 -6.76 24.55 -16.57
N GLN A 147 -5.91 25.30 -15.88
CA GLN A 147 -5.20 24.82 -14.69
C GLN A 147 -6.15 24.54 -13.52
N ILE A 148 -7.18 25.38 -13.35
CA ILE A 148 -8.21 25.18 -12.32
C ILE A 148 -9.05 23.96 -12.64
N LEU A 149 -9.46 23.77 -13.90
CA LEU A 149 -10.22 22.60 -14.33
C LEU A 149 -9.40 21.31 -14.18
N GLU A 150 -8.13 21.35 -14.55
CA GLU A 150 -7.18 20.25 -14.34
C GLU A 150 -7.09 19.89 -12.85
N GLY A 151 -6.85 20.88 -12.00
CA GLY A 151 -6.78 20.69 -10.54
C GLY A 151 -8.07 20.12 -9.98
N TYR A 152 -9.21 20.65 -10.40
CA TYR A 152 -10.53 20.18 -9.97
C TYR A 152 -10.77 18.71 -10.35
N LEU A 153 -10.56 18.35 -11.60
CA LEU A 153 -10.76 16.98 -12.10
C LEU A 153 -9.78 15.97 -11.49
N ASN A 154 -8.65 16.42 -10.95
CA ASN A 154 -7.69 15.55 -10.25
C ASN A 154 -7.97 15.41 -8.74
N ILE A 155 -8.79 16.31 -8.14
CA ILE A 155 -9.01 16.30 -6.67
C ILE A 155 -10.40 15.80 -6.28
N VAL A 156 -11.40 15.99 -7.12
CA VAL A 156 -12.81 15.74 -6.78
C VAL A 156 -13.08 14.25 -6.53
N PHE A 157 -13.93 13.97 -5.55
CA PHE A 157 -14.32 12.63 -5.16
C PHE A 157 -15.44 12.08 -6.04
N PHE A 158 -15.28 10.84 -6.57
CA PHE A 158 -16.21 10.17 -7.46
C PHE A 158 -16.91 8.93 -6.85
N ALA A 159 -16.85 8.75 -5.55
CA ALA A 159 -17.24 7.54 -4.79
C ALA A 159 -16.17 6.42 -4.77
N ARG A 160 -16.35 5.43 -3.86
CA ARG A 160 -15.54 4.21 -3.81
C ARG A 160 -14.01 4.46 -3.76
N ASP A 161 -13.56 5.36 -2.94
CA ASP A 161 -12.14 5.73 -2.81
C ASP A 161 -11.51 6.31 -4.09
N ALA A 162 -12.29 6.55 -5.15
CA ALA A 162 -11.81 7.14 -6.38
C ALA A 162 -11.78 8.67 -6.28
N TYR A 163 -10.59 9.22 -6.12
CA TYR A 163 -10.31 10.65 -6.13
C TYR A 163 -9.65 11.04 -7.44
N GLY A 164 -10.23 11.98 -8.14
CA GLY A 164 -9.83 12.39 -9.48
C GLY A 164 -10.34 11.48 -10.59
N ILE A 165 -10.37 12.06 -11.79
CA ILE A 165 -11.03 11.48 -12.96
C ILE A 165 -10.35 10.20 -13.48
N GLU A 166 -9.02 10.11 -13.37
CA GLU A 166 -8.30 8.93 -13.82
C GLU A 166 -8.61 7.71 -12.94
N ALA A 167 -8.60 7.89 -11.61
CA ALA A 167 -8.96 6.83 -10.68
C ALA A 167 -10.41 6.38 -10.87
N ALA A 168 -11.34 7.32 -11.08
CA ALA A 168 -12.74 7.02 -11.34
C ALA A 168 -12.93 6.27 -12.68
N SER A 169 -12.22 6.67 -13.73
CA SER A 169 -12.28 6.00 -15.04
C SER A 169 -11.81 4.55 -14.95
N ARG A 170 -10.74 4.31 -14.23
CA ARG A 170 -10.20 2.97 -13.99
C ARG A 170 -11.15 2.13 -13.14
N TYR A 171 -11.66 2.71 -12.06
CA TYR A 171 -12.56 2.01 -11.14
C TYR A 171 -13.86 1.56 -11.84
N PHE A 172 -14.58 2.51 -12.47
CA PHE A 172 -15.91 2.25 -12.99
C PHE A 172 -15.91 1.58 -14.37
N PHE A 173 -14.89 1.82 -15.20
CA PHE A 173 -14.91 1.41 -16.61
C PHE A 173 -13.66 0.66 -17.06
N ASN A 174 -12.67 0.45 -16.20
CA ASN A 174 -11.36 -0.14 -16.56
C ASN A 174 -10.74 0.54 -17.79
N THR A 175 -10.80 1.88 -17.83
CA THR A 175 -10.29 2.71 -18.92
C THR A 175 -9.53 3.91 -18.38
N THR A 176 -8.88 4.68 -19.24
CA THR A 176 -8.19 5.92 -18.84
C THR A 176 -9.14 7.13 -18.95
N ALA A 177 -8.82 8.23 -18.25
CA ALA A 177 -9.57 9.49 -18.36
C ALA A 177 -9.58 10.02 -19.81
N LYS A 178 -8.56 9.72 -20.60
CA LYS A 178 -8.44 10.11 -22.01
C LYS A 178 -9.45 9.41 -22.91
N ASP A 179 -9.70 8.13 -22.63
CA ASP A 179 -10.49 7.25 -23.48
C ASP A 179 -11.96 7.19 -23.08
N LEU A 180 -12.39 8.00 -22.09
CA LEU A 180 -13.79 8.09 -21.68
C LEU A 180 -14.68 8.45 -22.89
N THR A 181 -15.69 7.64 -23.12
CA THR A 181 -16.78 7.91 -24.08
C THR A 181 -17.73 8.97 -23.55
N LEU A 182 -18.57 9.54 -24.41
CA LEU A 182 -19.56 10.55 -24.01
C LEU A 182 -20.51 10.07 -22.89
N PRO A 183 -21.14 8.87 -22.95
CA PRO A 183 -22.00 8.42 -21.87
C PRO A 183 -21.26 8.16 -20.56
N GLN A 184 -20.02 7.65 -20.62
CA GLN A 184 -19.18 7.43 -19.44
C GLN A 184 -18.77 8.74 -18.77
N ALA A 185 -18.32 9.72 -19.56
CA ALA A 185 -17.96 11.06 -19.10
C ALA A 185 -19.15 11.78 -18.46
N ALA A 186 -20.34 11.71 -19.09
CA ALA A 186 -21.57 12.31 -18.55
C ALA A 186 -21.99 11.65 -17.23
N LEU A 187 -21.83 10.32 -17.11
CA LEU A 187 -22.11 9.61 -15.86
C LEU A 187 -21.18 10.07 -14.74
N LEU A 188 -19.85 10.08 -14.99
CA LEU A 188 -18.89 10.54 -13.98
C LEU A 188 -19.11 12.01 -13.59
N ALA A 189 -19.35 12.90 -14.55
CA ALA A 189 -19.69 14.29 -14.22
C ALA A 189 -20.96 14.41 -13.36
N GLY A 190 -21.91 13.49 -13.54
CA GLY A 190 -23.11 13.43 -12.73
C GLY A 190 -22.86 13.04 -11.26
N LEU A 191 -21.85 12.18 -11.01
CA LEU A 191 -21.55 11.69 -9.66
C LEU A 191 -21.10 12.79 -8.71
N VAL A 192 -20.38 13.79 -9.22
CA VAL A 192 -19.71 14.82 -8.38
C VAL A 192 -20.67 15.55 -7.46
N ASN A 193 -21.91 15.74 -7.87
CA ASN A 193 -22.92 16.42 -7.08
C ASN A 193 -23.28 15.70 -5.76
N SER A 194 -23.38 14.36 -5.81
CA SER A 194 -23.63 13.51 -4.65
C SER A 194 -23.10 12.09 -4.93
N PRO A 195 -21.79 11.86 -4.71
CA PRO A 195 -21.13 10.64 -5.12
C PRO A 195 -21.76 9.36 -4.56
N SER A 196 -22.20 9.38 -3.31
CA SER A 196 -22.86 8.20 -2.69
C SER A 196 -24.25 7.95 -3.27
N PHE A 197 -25.04 8.99 -3.51
CA PHE A 197 -26.42 8.87 -4.00
C PHE A 197 -26.50 8.50 -5.48
N TYR A 198 -25.54 8.98 -6.28
CA TYR A 198 -25.46 8.68 -7.72
C TYR A 198 -24.47 7.55 -8.07
N ASN A 199 -23.95 6.83 -7.06
CA ASN A 199 -23.01 5.73 -7.31
C ASN A 199 -23.67 4.63 -8.18
N PRO A 200 -23.20 4.40 -9.42
CA PRO A 200 -23.84 3.45 -10.35
C PRO A 200 -23.71 2.00 -9.93
N ASP A 201 -22.75 1.68 -9.09
CA ASP A 201 -22.53 0.36 -8.52
C ASP A 201 -23.58 0.00 -7.44
N VAL A 202 -24.20 1.01 -6.83
CA VAL A 202 -25.18 0.86 -5.75
C VAL A 202 -26.58 1.35 -6.17
N HIS A 203 -26.62 2.44 -6.91
CA HIS A 203 -27.85 3.15 -7.30
C HIS A 203 -27.88 3.42 -8.82
N PRO A 204 -27.93 2.36 -9.68
CA PRO A 204 -27.80 2.50 -11.13
C PRO A 204 -28.87 3.39 -11.74
N GLU A 205 -30.10 3.34 -11.24
CA GLU A 205 -31.21 4.18 -11.74
C GLU A 205 -30.97 5.67 -11.50
N ASN A 206 -30.52 6.03 -10.30
CA ASN A 206 -30.19 7.42 -9.97
C ASN A 206 -29.03 7.93 -10.84
N ALA A 207 -28.03 7.07 -11.05
CA ALA A 207 -26.87 7.39 -11.90
C ALA A 207 -27.29 7.62 -13.37
N ILE A 208 -28.17 6.79 -13.91
CA ILE A 208 -28.71 6.93 -15.29
C ILE A 208 -29.51 8.23 -15.41
N GLN A 209 -30.40 8.50 -14.47
CA GLN A 209 -31.17 9.76 -14.47
C GLN A 209 -30.25 10.98 -14.44
N ARG A 210 -29.24 10.94 -13.59
CA ARG A 210 -28.28 12.04 -13.47
C ARG A 210 -27.41 12.18 -14.72
N ARG A 211 -26.92 11.09 -15.30
CA ARG A 211 -26.23 11.06 -16.60
C ARG A 211 -27.07 11.75 -17.69
N ASN A 212 -28.35 11.39 -17.80
CA ASN A 212 -29.23 11.96 -18.81
C ASN A 212 -29.49 13.47 -18.60
N GLN A 213 -29.51 13.94 -17.34
CA GLN A 213 -29.55 15.38 -17.04
C GLN A 213 -28.27 16.07 -17.53
N VAL A 214 -27.09 15.48 -17.32
CA VAL A 214 -25.81 16.01 -17.80
C VAL A 214 -25.83 16.08 -19.34
N LEU A 215 -26.23 15.01 -20.03
CA LEU A 215 -26.33 14.97 -21.50
C LEU A 215 -27.29 16.07 -22.04
N ALA A 216 -28.45 16.22 -21.40
CA ALA A 216 -29.39 17.29 -21.77
C ALA A 216 -28.79 18.70 -21.59
N ARG A 217 -27.99 18.91 -20.56
CA ARG A 217 -27.25 20.18 -20.36
C ARG A 217 -26.20 20.36 -21.44
N MET A 218 -25.41 19.35 -21.75
CA MET A 218 -24.40 19.41 -22.82
C MET A 218 -25.04 19.75 -24.17
N LEU A 219 -26.19 19.16 -24.50
CA LEU A 219 -26.96 19.49 -25.69
C LEU A 219 -27.43 20.95 -25.67
N SER A 220 -28.03 21.39 -24.56
CA SER A 220 -28.60 22.76 -24.45
C SER A 220 -27.52 23.86 -24.58
N TYR A 221 -26.26 23.51 -24.38
CA TYR A 221 -25.12 24.43 -24.51
C TYR A 221 -24.30 24.22 -25.80
N GLY A 222 -24.77 23.34 -26.68
CA GLY A 222 -24.11 23.09 -27.95
C GLY A 222 -22.80 22.32 -27.85
N ALA A 223 -22.48 21.74 -26.69
CA ALA A 223 -21.29 20.91 -26.50
C ALA A 223 -21.38 19.56 -27.26
N ILE A 224 -22.61 19.10 -27.50
CA ILE A 224 -22.91 17.89 -28.29
C ILE A 224 -24.10 18.16 -29.22
N THR A 225 -24.20 17.38 -30.28
CA THR A 225 -25.32 17.41 -31.22
C THR A 225 -26.49 16.58 -30.71
N GLN A 226 -27.72 16.79 -31.29
CA GLN A 226 -28.90 15.97 -30.97
C GLN A 226 -28.63 14.49 -31.21
N VAL A 227 -27.96 14.13 -32.30
CA VAL A 227 -27.63 12.73 -32.64
C VAL A 227 -26.71 12.12 -31.58
N GLN A 228 -25.72 12.86 -31.11
CA GLN A 228 -24.83 12.40 -30.02
C GLN A 228 -25.58 12.24 -28.71
N HIS A 229 -26.47 13.19 -28.36
CA HIS A 229 -27.31 13.11 -27.18
C HIS A 229 -28.16 11.85 -27.18
N ASP A 230 -28.93 11.60 -28.25
CA ASP A 230 -29.86 10.48 -28.32
C ASP A 230 -29.14 9.14 -28.29
N ALA A 231 -28.01 9.03 -28.98
CA ALA A 231 -27.17 7.86 -28.92
C ALA A 231 -26.60 7.61 -27.51
N ALA A 232 -26.17 8.66 -26.82
CA ALA A 232 -25.62 8.56 -25.47
C ALA A 232 -26.67 8.22 -24.39
N VAL A 233 -27.90 8.75 -24.54
CA VAL A 233 -29.03 8.41 -23.68
C VAL A 233 -29.45 6.94 -23.85
N ALA A 234 -29.48 6.44 -25.09
CA ALA A 234 -29.81 5.05 -25.41
C ALA A 234 -28.69 4.06 -25.01
N ALA A 235 -27.46 4.52 -24.84
CA ALA A 235 -26.35 3.65 -24.46
C ALA A 235 -26.53 3.05 -23.07
N PRO A 236 -26.30 1.73 -22.90
CA PRO A 236 -26.30 1.09 -21.59
C PRO A 236 -25.16 1.64 -20.71
N VAL A 237 -25.33 1.51 -19.41
CA VAL A 237 -24.21 1.75 -18.47
C VAL A 237 -23.40 0.46 -18.38
N ASP A 238 -22.33 0.39 -19.16
CA ASP A 238 -21.41 -0.76 -19.19
C ASP A 238 -20.31 -0.55 -18.13
N LEU A 239 -20.63 -0.92 -16.88
CA LEU A 239 -19.66 -0.87 -15.77
C LEU A 239 -18.69 -2.04 -15.87
N LYS A 240 -17.41 -1.75 -15.67
CA LYS A 240 -16.33 -2.72 -15.52
C LYS A 240 -15.62 -2.43 -14.20
N ILE A 241 -16.33 -2.72 -13.10
CA ILE A 241 -15.84 -2.40 -11.75
C ILE A 241 -14.50 -3.07 -11.51
N THR A 242 -13.49 -2.25 -11.34
CA THR A 242 -12.11 -2.66 -11.10
C THR A 242 -11.61 -1.95 -9.84
N PRO A 243 -11.82 -2.54 -8.65
CA PRO A 243 -11.35 -1.96 -7.41
C PRO A 243 -9.84 -1.74 -7.44
N GLY A 244 -9.41 -0.60 -6.95
CA GLY A 244 -7.99 -0.32 -6.78
C GLY A 244 -7.36 -1.33 -5.83
N ARG A 245 -6.24 -1.91 -6.23
CA ARG A 245 -5.48 -2.81 -5.35
C ARG A 245 -4.60 -1.95 -4.46
N GLN A 246 -4.85 -2.03 -3.15
CA GLN A 246 -4.16 -1.21 -2.15
C GLN A 246 -3.26 -2.05 -1.27
N GLY A 247 -2.07 -1.51 -1.00
CA GLY A 247 -1.11 -2.09 -0.06
C GLY A 247 -0.68 -3.50 -0.46
N CYS A 248 -0.11 -4.21 0.48
CA CYS A 248 0.42 -5.55 0.24
C CYS A 248 -0.66 -6.61 0.01
N ALA A 249 -1.87 -6.36 0.50
CA ALA A 249 -3.04 -7.19 0.20
C ALA A 249 -3.41 -7.15 -1.30
N GLY A 250 -3.14 -6.04 -1.96
CA GLY A 250 -3.36 -5.85 -3.40
C GLY A 250 -2.17 -6.23 -4.28
N ALA A 251 -1.06 -6.69 -3.70
CA ALA A 251 0.14 -7.03 -4.44
C ALA A 251 -0.09 -8.21 -5.40
N GLU A 252 0.28 -8.03 -6.67
CA GLU A 252 0.18 -9.09 -7.68
C GLU A 252 1.28 -10.14 -7.53
N MET A 253 2.44 -9.71 -7.03
CA MET A 253 3.57 -10.57 -6.70
C MET A 253 4.13 -10.17 -5.33
N ALA A 254 4.73 -11.11 -4.61
CA ALA A 254 5.50 -10.89 -3.40
C ALA A 254 4.79 -10.06 -2.29
N PRO A 255 3.55 -10.41 -1.87
CA PRO A 255 2.84 -9.67 -0.82
C PRO A 255 3.64 -9.63 0.50
N TYR A 256 4.33 -10.68 0.86
CA TYR A 256 5.16 -10.75 2.07
C TYR A 256 6.42 -9.88 1.98
N PHE A 257 7.02 -9.79 0.80
CA PHE A 257 8.13 -8.85 0.58
C PHE A 257 7.65 -7.39 0.62
N CYS A 258 6.47 -7.11 0.06
CA CYS A 258 5.81 -5.81 0.19
C CYS A 258 5.60 -5.44 1.66
N ASP A 259 5.09 -6.35 2.47
CA ASP A 259 4.86 -6.17 3.89
C ASP A 259 6.17 -5.85 4.63
N TYR A 260 7.21 -6.62 4.38
CA TYR A 260 8.54 -6.36 4.91
C TYR A 260 9.07 -4.98 4.54
N VAL A 261 8.95 -4.56 3.26
CA VAL A 261 9.36 -3.22 2.81
C VAL A 261 8.55 -2.13 3.51
N SER A 262 7.25 -2.31 3.71
CA SER A 262 6.42 -1.34 4.42
C SER A 262 6.85 -1.18 5.88
N HIS A 263 7.14 -2.27 6.58
CA HIS A 263 7.68 -2.24 7.94
C HIS A 263 9.06 -1.56 8.01
N LEU A 264 9.94 -1.80 7.03
CA LEU A 264 11.23 -1.09 6.98
C LEU A 264 11.07 0.42 6.86
N ILE A 265 10.10 0.89 6.09
CA ILE A 265 9.81 2.33 5.94
C ILE A 265 9.21 2.88 7.23
N LEU A 266 8.20 2.21 7.78
CA LEU A 266 7.50 2.65 8.99
C LEU A 266 8.40 2.65 10.23
N ASN A 267 9.41 1.79 10.27
CA ASN A 267 10.37 1.70 11.36
C ASN A 267 11.59 2.61 11.21
N ASN A 268 11.81 3.23 10.03
CA ASN A 268 13.01 4.02 9.76
C ASN A 268 12.77 5.52 9.93
N PRO A 269 13.44 6.17 10.92
CA PRO A 269 13.32 7.62 11.18
C PRO A 269 13.69 8.53 10.00
N ALA A 270 14.42 8.02 8.98
CA ALA A 270 14.74 8.80 7.78
C ALA A 270 13.48 9.16 6.96
N TYR A 271 12.38 8.44 7.16
CA TYR A 271 11.11 8.72 6.49
C TYR A 271 10.17 9.62 7.30
N GLY A 272 10.49 9.94 8.54
CA GLY A 272 9.70 10.84 9.38
C GLY A 272 10.06 10.72 10.86
N ALA A 273 9.86 11.79 11.62
CA ALA A 273 10.23 11.88 13.04
C ALA A 273 9.42 10.89 13.91
N ASP A 274 8.14 10.68 13.55
CA ASP A 274 7.25 9.76 14.25
C ASP A 274 6.53 8.80 13.28
N MET A 275 5.78 7.86 13.83
CA MET A 275 5.04 6.85 13.05
C MET A 275 4.00 7.51 12.14
N ALA A 276 3.27 8.51 12.63
CA ALA A 276 2.23 9.19 11.86
C ALA A 276 2.80 9.93 10.64
N GLU A 277 3.98 10.54 10.77
CA GLU A 277 4.67 11.17 9.64
C GLU A 277 5.13 10.14 8.61
N ARG A 278 5.65 9.00 9.05
CA ARG A 278 6.08 7.89 8.18
C ARG A 278 4.91 7.26 7.44
N GLU A 279 3.78 7.06 8.13
CA GLU A 279 2.52 6.61 7.51
C GLU A 279 2.03 7.62 6.48
N ARG A 280 1.99 8.91 6.80
CA ARG A 280 1.63 9.96 5.82
C ARG A 280 2.53 9.90 4.59
N LYS A 281 3.83 9.74 4.77
CA LYS A 281 4.78 9.62 3.65
C LYS A 281 4.50 8.38 2.80
N LEU A 282 4.26 7.23 3.43
CA LEU A 282 3.98 5.98 2.73
C LEU A 282 2.64 6.05 1.98
N PHE A 283 1.59 6.58 2.59
CA PHE A 283 0.23 6.52 2.03
C PHE A 283 -0.17 7.77 1.23
N ARG A 284 0.54 8.90 1.37
CA ARG A 284 0.18 10.18 0.76
C ARG A 284 1.34 10.89 0.04
N GLY A 285 2.56 10.38 0.19
CA GLY A 285 3.77 11.08 -0.23
C GLY A 285 4.16 10.88 -1.70
N GLY A 286 3.42 10.09 -2.48
CA GLY A 286 3.70 9.89 -3.90
C GLY A 286 5.07 9.25 -4.18
N LEU A 287 5.61 8.45 -3.26
CA LEU A 287 6.94 7.86 -3.41
C LEU A 287 6.97 6.84 -4.55
N THR A 288 8.12 6.74 -5.18
CA THR A 288 8.45 5.60 -6.04
C THR A 288 9.59 4.83 -5.37
N ILE A 289 9.26 3.66 -4.83
CA ILE A 289 10.18 2.82 -4.07
C ILE A 289 10.64 1.69 -4.99
N THR A 290 11.86 1.79 -5.52
CA THR A 290 12.48 0.72 -6.28
C THR A 290 13.20 -0.20 -5.31
N THR A 291 12.78 -1.46 -5.28
CA THR A 291 13.33 -2.49 -4.38
C THR A 291 14.43 -3.31 -5.06
N THR A 292 14.99 -4.27 -4.32
CA THR A 292 15.97 -5.22 -4.83
C THR A 292 15.36 -6.49 -5.42
N LEU A 293 14.03 -6.66 -5.34
CA LEU A 293 13.33 -7.86 -5.83
C LEU A 293 13.50 -8.03 -7.34
N ASP A 294 13.98 -9.17 -7.79
CA ASP A 294 13.97 -9.57 -9.21
C ASP A 294 12.64 -10.29 -9.50
N SER A 295 11.84 -9.74 -10.39
CA SER A 295 10.50 -10.28 -10.66
C SER A 295 10.53 -11.71 -11.20
N ARG A 296 11.54 -12.09 -11.97
CA ARG A 296 11.68 -13.44 -12.55
C ARG A 296 12.07 -14.46 -11.46
N LEU A 297 13.01 -14.08 -10.59
CA LEU A 297 13.39 -14.93 -9.46
C LEU A 297 12.24 -15.08 -8.48
N GLN A 298 11.50 -14.02 -8.22
CA GLN A 298 10.31 -14.06 -7.35
C GLN A 298 9.25 -15.02 -7.87
N LEU A 299 8.91 -14.94 -9.17
CA LEU A 299 7.93 -15.84 -9.78
C LEU A 299 8.39 -17.29 -9.76
N ALA A 300 9.69 -17.54 -10.04
CA ALA A 300 10.27 -18.88 -9.98
C ALA A 300 10.28 -19.45 -8.56
N ALA A 301 10.66 -18.64 -7.57
CA ALA A 301 10.65 -19.02 -6.15
C ALA A 301 9.23 -19.37 -5.66
N GLN A 302 8.23 -18.53 -5.98
CA GLN A 302 6.85 -18.79 -5.60
C GLN A 302 6.32 -20.05 -6.27
N ALA A 303 6.56 -20.23 -7.57
CA ALA A 303 6.15 -21.43 -8.30
C ALA A 303 6.76 -22.71 -7.71
N GLN A 304 8.03 -22.65 -7.29
CA GLN A 304 8.69 -23.80 -6.67
C GLN A 304 8.13 -24.09 -5.28
N VAL A 305 7.86 -23.07 -4.46
CA VAL A 305 7.24 -23.24 -3.15
C VAL A 305 5.83 -23.83 -3.29
N ASP A 306 5.05 -23.33 -4.24
CA ASP A 306 3.69 -23.81 -4.51
C ASP A 306 3.69 -25.25 -5.01
N ALA A 307 4.63 -25.63 -5.86
CA ALA A 307 4.77 -27.00 -6.37
C ALA A 307 5.19 -27.99 -5.28
N THR A 308 6.02 -27.55 -4.31
CA THR A 308 6.58 -28.42 -3.30
C THR A 308 5.71 -28.52 -2.03
N ALA A 309 5.07 -27.42 -1.65
CA ALA A 309 4.34 -27.28 -0.38
C ALA A 309 2.93 -26.67 -0.53
N GLY A 310 2.44 -26.42 -1.75
CA GLY A 310 1.17 -25.75 -2.00
C GLY A 310 -0.06 -26.56 -1.59
N ALA A 311 -0.05 -27.88 -1.83
CA ALA A 311 -1.08 -28.78 -1.34
C ALA A 311 -0.76 -29.17 0.11
N ASN A 312 -1.26 -28.39 1.06
CA ASN A 312 -0.83 -28.47 2.46
C ASN A 312 -2.04 -28.61 3.40
N PRO A 313 -2.68 -29.79 3.49
CA PRO A 313 -3.84 -30.00 4.34
C PRO A 313 -3.50 -29.81 5.84
N ASP A 314 -2.26 -30.07 6.25
CA ASP A 314 -1.81 -29.96 7.65
C ASP A 314 -1.35 -28.55 8.04
N LYS A 315 -1.43 -27.59 7.11
CA LYS A 315 -1.07 -26.17 7.32
C LYS A 315 0.38 -25.95 7.78
N TRP A 316 1.32 -26.66 7.18
CA TRP A 316 2.74 -26.46 7.42
C TRP A 316 3.24 -25.21 6.69
N GLY A 317 3.98 -24.37 7.41
CA GLY A 317 4.68 -23.23 6.80
C GLY A 317 5.90 -23.71 6.02
N ALA A 318 6.02 -23.24 4.77
CA ALA A 318 7.23 -23.36 3.96
C ALA A 318 7.57 -21.98 3.40
N ALA A 319 8.84 -21.60 3.51
CA ALA A 319 9.31 -20.29 3.10
C ALA A 319 10.66 -20.39 2.37
N MET A 320 10.90 -19.47 1.44
CA MET A 320 12.14 -19.35 0.68
C MET A 320 12.51 -17.88 0.51
N VAL A 321 13.75 -17.54 0.85
CA VAL A 321 14.34 -16.23 0.55
C VAL A 321 15.61 -16.44 -0.28
N SER A 322 15.81 -15.61 -1.31
CA SER A 322 17.02 -15.56 -2.11
C SER A 322 17.74 -14.23 -1.87
N ILE A 323 18.99 -14.31 -1.47
CA ILE A 323 19.83 -13.14 -1.15
C ILE A 323 21.06 -13.15 -2.05
N ALA A 324 21.41 -12.02 -2.65
CA ALA A 324 22.64 -11.86 -3.42
C ALA A 324 23.87 -11.88 -2.48
N PRO A 325 24.78 -12.85 -2.63
CA PRO A 325 25.93 -12.97 -1.74
C PRO A 325 26.76 -11.69 -1.67
N GLY A 326 27.25 -11.35 -0.47
CA GLY A 326 28.09 -10.17 -0.23
C GLY A 326 27.40 -8.82 -0.35
N THR A 327 26.06 -8.78 -0.57
CA THR A 327 25.32 -7.52 -0.77
C THR A 327 24.18 -7.30 0.19
N GLY A 328 23.64 -8.34 0.81
CA GLY A 328 22.41 -8.30 1.61
C GLY A 328 21.12 -8.04 0.82
N LYS A 329 21.19 -7.94 -0.53
CA LYS A 329 20.02 -7.68 -1.36
C LYS A 329 19.10 -8.90 -1.42
N ILE A 330 17.86 -8.75 -0.99
CA ILE A 330 16.82 -9.76 -1.15
C ILE A 330 16.34 -9.72 -2.60
N LEU A 331 16.48 -10.84 -3.32
CA LEU A 331 16.11 -10.98 -4.73
C LEU A 331 14.74 -11.65 -4.89
N ALA A 332 14.36 -12.52 -3.95
CA ALA A 332 13.06 -13.16 -3.91
C ALA A 332 12.68 -13.51 -2.47
N MET A 333 11.39 -13.49 -2.17
CA MET A 333 10.81 -13.86 -0.88
C MET A 333 9.46 -14.52 -1.12
N ALA A 334 9.36 -15.82 -0.88
CA ALA A 334 8.18 -16.63 -1.16
C ALA A 334 7.78 -17.48 0.05
N GLN A 335 6.49 -17.77 0.18
CA GLN A 335 5.99 -18.77 1.13
C GLN A 335 4.70 -19.42 0.60
N ASN A 336 4.36 -20.60 1.15
CA ASN A 336 3.25 -21.42 0.68
C ASN A 336 1.88 -21.03 1.22
N THR A 337 1.75 -19.86 1.83
CA THR A 337 0.50 -19.33 2.36
C THR A 337 -0.03 -18.22 1.47
N VAL A 338 -1.29 -17.88 1.64
CA VAL A 338 -1.89 -16.70 0.99
C VAL A 338 -2.00 -15.54 1.97
N PHE A 339 -1.74 -14.33 1.49
CA PHE A 339 -1.68 -13.12 2.32
C PHE A 339 -3.06 -12.66 2.81
N LEU A 340 -4.11 -12.92 2.02
CA LEU A 340 -5.49 -12.60 2.36
C LEU A 340 -6.28 -13.86 2.71
N PRO A 341 -7.30 -13.75 3.58
CA PRO A 341 -8.21 -14.85 3.86
C PRO A 341 -8.77 -15.47 2.57
N ALA A 342 -8.57 -16.77 2.42
CA ALA A 342 -9.05 -17.54 1.28
C ALA A 342 -9.62 -18.89 1.76
N PRO A 343 -10.93 -19.16 1.56
CA PRO A 343 -11.55 -20.42 2.00
C PRO A 343 -10.78 -21.64 1.48
N GLY A 344 -10.49 -22.57 2.38
CA GLY A 344 -9.78 -23.81 2.06
C GLY A 344 -8.28 -23.69 1.81
N LYS A 345 -7.70 -22.50 2.01
CA LYS A 345 -6.24 -22.29 1.92
C LYS A 345 -5.66 -21.96 3.29
N PHE A 346 -4.36 -22.16 3.44
CA PHE A 346 -3.62 -21.67 4.59
C PHE A 346 -3.33 -20.19 4.36
N ASP A 347 -4.09 -19.32 5.00
CA ASP A 347 -3.96 -17.88 4.93
C ASP A 347 -3.32 -17.31 6.20
N THR A 348 -2.39 -16.38 6.02
CA THR A 348 -1.79 -15.59 7.09
C THR A 348 -1.10 -14.36 6.52
N GLN A 349 -1.08 -13.28 7.28
CA GLN A 349 -0.22 -12.13 6.97
C GLN A 349 1.18 -12.27 7.59
N LEU A 350 1.38 -13.25 8.48
CA LEU A 350 2.66 -13.49 9.13
C LEU A 350 3.73 -13.89 8.11
N ASN A 351 4.84 -13.18 8.10
CA ASN A 351 5.95 -13.43 7.18
C ASN A 351 6.91 -14.48 7.76
N PHE A 352 6.97 -15.64 7.12
CA PHE A 352 7.83 -16.73 7.58
C PHE A 352 9.32 -16.54 7.24
N ASN A 353 9.65 -15.55 6.40
CA ASN A 353 11.00 -15.28 5.95
C ASN A 353 11.76 -14.29 6.82
N VAL A 354 11.12 -13.66 7.81
CA VAL A 354 11.73 -12.61 8.63
C VAL A 354 11.53 -12.85 10.13
N ASP A 355 12.40 -12.25 10.93
CA ASP A 355 12.24 -12.23 12.37
C ASP A 355 11.02 -11.39 12.79
N SER A 356 10.49 -11.64 13.99
CA SER A 356 9.38 -10.85 14.52
C SER A 356 9.76 -9.39 14.75
N LYS A 357 11.04 -9.12 15.01
CA LYS A 357 11.56 -7.78 15.29
C LYS A 357 12.91 -7.55 14.62
N ASP A 358 13.18 -6.30 14.27
CA ASP A 358 14.51 -5.86 13.85
C ASP A 358 15.50 -5.76 15.02
N ALA A 359 16.75 -5.42 14.74
CA ALA A 359 17.80 -5.24 15.74
C ALA A 359 17.51 -4.14 16.78
N ASN A 360 16.60 -3.21 16.48
CA ASN A 360 16.18 -2.13 17.37
C ASN A 360 14.92 -2.49 18.18
N GLY A 361 14.34 -3.68 17.96
CA GLY A 361 13.13 -4.15 18.62
C GLY A 361 11.83 -3.72 17.96
N ASN A 362 11.87 -3.11 16.77
CA ASN A 362 10.70 -2.74 16.00
C ASN A 362 10.07 -3.97 15.34
N ASP A 363 8.74 -4.00 15.26
CA ASP A 363 7.98 -5.09 14.66
C ASP A 363 8.21 -5.18 13.14
N LEU A 364 8.43 -6.40 12.65
CA LEU A 364 8.57 -6.76 11.24
C LEU A 364 7.46 -7.67 10.74
N ASN A 365 6.44 -7.95 11.55
CA ASN A 365 5.37 -8.90 11.25
C ASN A 365 5.88 -10.30 10.86
N GLY A 366 7.00 -10.69 11.43
CA GLY A 366 7.67 -11.95 11.11
C GLY A 366 7.34 -13.07 12.10
N ALA A 367 7.54 -14.32 11.65
CA ALA A 367 7.29 -15.52 12.46
C ALA A 367 8.32 -15.75 13.57
N GLY A 368 9.37 -14.95 13.65
CA GLY A 368 10.45 -15.13 14.63
C GLY A 368 11.48 -16.20 14.23
N GLY A 369 11.49 -16.58 12.97
CA GLY A 369 12.43 -17.56 12.42
C GLY A 369 12.05 -19.01 12.68
N PHE A 370 12.88 -19.90 12.15
CA PHE A 370 12.77 -21.35 12.31
C PHE A 370 14.03 -21.90 12.96
N GLN A 371 13.88 -23.00 13.69
CA GLN A 371 15.07 -23.71 14.18
C GLN A 371 15.90 -24.19 13.00
N PRO A 372 17.21 -23.85 12.96
CA PRO A 372 18.07 -24.19 11.81
C PRO A 372 18.29 -25.70 11.67
N GLY A 373 18.07 -26.47 12.74
CA GLY A 373 18.27 -27.91 12.72
C GLY A 373 19.69 -28.28 12.27
N SER A 374 19.80 -29.26 11.39
CA SER A 374 21.06 -29.74 10.87
C SER A 374 21.85 -28.74 10.02
N THR A 375 21.26 -27.62 9.60
CA THR A 375 21.97 -26.54 8.89
C THR A 375 22.99 -25.83 9.78
N MET A 376 22.90 -25.98 11.11
CA MET A 376 23.92 -25.48 12.06
C MET A 376 25.22 -26.34 12.09
N LYS A 377 25.19 -27.57 11.63
CA LYS A 377 26.34 -28.48 11.70
C LYS A 377 27.54 -27.97 10.91
N PRO A 378 27.42 -27.42 9.70
CA PRO A 378 28.54 -26.83 8.98
C PRO A 378 29.28 -25.73 9.76
N PHE A 379 28.61 -24.94 10.56
CA PHE A 379 29.23 -23.89 11.38
C PHE A 379 30.03 -24.46 12.56
N THR A 380 29.53 -25.52 13.17
CA THR A 380 30.29 -26.28 14.18
C THR A 380 31.57 -26.88 13.54
N PHE A 381 31.42 -27.41 12.33
CA PHE A 381 32.53 -27.97 11.58
C PHE A 381 33.53 -26.89 11.12
N ALA A 382 33.05 -25.70 10.71
CA ALA A 382 33.90 -24.57 10.34
C ALA A 382 34.78 -24.14 11.53
N GLU A 383 34.22 -24.05 12.73
CA GLU A 383 34.97 -23.73 13.93
C GLU A 383 35.97 -24.87 14.29
N TRP A 384 35.60 -26.12 14.05
CA TRP A 384 36.51 -27.24 14.20
C TRP A 384 37.81 -27.06 13.37
N LEU A 385 37.66 -26.63 12.11
CA LEU A 385 38.77 -26.32 11.22
C LEU A 385 39.51 -25.04 11.64
N ASN A 386 38.79 -24.02 12.07
CA ASN A 386 39.36 -22.76 12.53
C ASN A 386 40.25 -22.94 13.78
N GLU A 387 39.91 -23.86 14.68
CA GLU A 387 40.75 -24.26 15.80
C GLU A 387 41.94 -25.20 15.37
N GLY A 388 42.14 -25.38 14.08
CA GLY A 388 43.26 -26.17 13.52
C GLY A 388 43.11 -27.69 13.64
N LYS A 389 41.91 -28.18 13.91
CA LYS A 389 41.66 -29.63 14.07
C LYS A 389 41.43 -30.31 12.73
N SER A 390 41.86 -31.57 12.64
CA SER A 390 41.78 -32.34 11.38
C SER A 390 40.38 -32.84 11.05
N LEU A 391 40.02 -32.86 9.76
CA LEU A 391 38.82 -33.53 9.24
C LEU A 391 38.79 -35.04 9.54
N ALA A 392 39.96 -35.66 9.57
CA ALA A 392 40.12 -37.07 9.85
C ALA A 392 40.15 -37.41 11.36
N ALA A 393 40.04 -36.38 12.23
CA ALA A 393 40.01 -36.62 13.67
C ALA A 393 38.81 -37.49 14.06
N MET A 394 39.02 -38.34 15.05
CA MET A 394 38.00 -39.26 15.57
C MET A 394 37.28 -38.64 16.74
N VAL A 395 35.95 -38.56 16.67
CA VAL A 395 35.09 -38.17 17.77
C VAL A 395 34.29 -39.36 18.28
N ASP A 396 33.92 -39.33 19.56
CA ASP A 396 33.10 -40.37 20.15
C ASP A 396 31.61 -39.99 20.07
N ALA A 397 30.98 -40.43 19.00
CA ALA A 397 29.56 -40.25 18.75
C ALA A 397 28.65 -41.30 19.44
N SER A 398 29.21 -42.14 20.29
CA SER A 398 28.42 -43.09 21.08
C SER A 398 27.68 -42.40 22.24
N ARG A 399 28.17 -41.24 22.65
CA ARG A 399 27.56 -40.47 23.77
C ARG A 399 26.24 -39.86 23.35
N ARG A 400 25.16 -40.27 24.01
CA ARG A 400 23.79 -39.86 23.75
C ARG A 400 23.28 -38.78 24.69
N THR A 401 23.90 -38.63 25.89
CA THR A 401 23.44 -37.71 26.91
C THR A 401 24.55 -36.81 27.41
N TYR A 402 24.19 -35.54 27.61
CA TYR A 402 25.03 -34.54 28.26
C TYR A 402 24.26 -34.07 29.51
N PRO A 403 24.76 -34.37 30.74
CA PRO A 403 24.02 -34.08 31.96
C PRO A 403 23.81 -32.60 32.19
N LEU A 404 22.76 -32.24 32.92
CA LEU A 404 22.60 -30.90 33.44
C LEU A 404 23.84 -30.48 34.22
N GLY A 405 24.45 -29.35 33.84
CA GLY A 405 25.74 -28.93 34.40
C GLY A 405 26.98 -29.38 33.61
N PHE A 406 26.82 -30.08 32.46
CA PHE A 406 27.93 -30.23 31.51
C PHE A 406 28.38 -28.83 31.08
N ARG A 407 29.65 -28.52 31.31
CA ARG A 407 30.20 -27.20 31.01
C ARG A 407 30.71 -27.18 29.57
N TRP A 408 29.92 -26.52 28.74
CA TRP A 408 30.36 -26.14 27.39
C TRP A 408 31.38 -25.00 27.48
N ARG A 409 32.43 -25.04 26.66
CA ARG A 409 33.42 -23.95 26.63
C ARG A 409 32.83 -22.73 25.95
N SER A 410 32.93 -21.56 26.62
CA SER A 410 32.37 -20.29 26.14
C SER A 410 33.27 -19.14 26.61
N SER A 411 34.13 -18.64 25.72
CA SER A 411 35.09 -17.56 26.01
C SER A 411 34.45 -16.16 26.11
N CYS A 412 33.27 -15.97 25.58
CA CYS A 412 32.56 -14.67 25.54
C CYS A 412 31.62 -14.44 26.74
N GLY A 413 31.81 -15.16 27.83
CA GLY A 413 31.08 -14.94 29.09
C GLY A 413 29.63 -15.38 29.10
N ARG A 414 29.12 -15.97 28.03
CA ARG A 414 27.79 -16.59 28.03
C ARG A 414 27.85 -17.91 28.80
N VAL A 415 27.00 -18.04 29.83
CA VAL A 415 26.87 -19.31 30.54
C VAL A 415 26.03 -20.26 29.72
N LEU A 416 26.72 -21.11 28.93
CA LEU A 416 26.11 -22.21 28.20
C LEU A 416 26.19 -23.45 29.11
N GLY A 417 25.13 -23.80 29.78
CA GLY A 417 25.19 -24.98 30.64
C GLY A 417 24.04 -25.16 31.58
N ALA A 418 23.27 -24.12 31.75
CA ALA A 418 21.96 -24.29 32.30
C ALA A 418 20.98 -24.09 31.13
N TYR A 419 20.71 -25.11 30.37
CA TYR A 419 19.41 -25.15 29.75
C TYR A 419 18.40 -24.88 30.84
N SER A 420 17.59 -23.86 30.69
CA SER A 420 16.61 -23.51 31.71
C SER A 420 15.80 -24.76 32.05
N THR A 421 15.49 -24.94 33.29
CA THR A 421 14.66 -26.04 33.80
C THR A 421 13.26 -26.12 33.14
N SER A 422 12.90 -25.14 32.30
CA SER A 422 11.70 -25.14 31.46
C SER A 422 11.86 -25.88 30.11
N GLN A 423 13.08 -26.16 29.68
CA GLN A 423 13.32 -27.05 28.54
C GLN A 423 13.70 -28.43 29.04
N LYS A 424 12.73 -29.32 29.09
CA LYS A 424 12.94 -30.75 29.31
C LYS A 424 13.78 -31.44 28.21
N SER A 425 14.18 -30.73 27.18
CA SER A 425 14.97 -31.23 26.07
C SER A 425 16.46 -31.09 26.37
N LEU A 426 17.17 -32.18 26.42
CA LEU A 426 18.56 -32.43 26.75
C LEU A 426 18.84 -32.71 28.23
N GLY A 427 17.85 -32.71 29.08
CA GLY A 427 17.98 -33.17 30.48
C GLY A 427 17.29 -34.49 30.67
N ALA A 428 17.94 -35.41 31.22
CA ALA A 428 17.49 -36.62 31.94
C ALA A 428 16.50 -37.61 31.28
N ALA A 429 15.84 -37.27 30.14
CA ALA A 429 14.93 -38.21 29.50
C ALA A 429 15.06 -38.31 27.97
N ASP A 430 15.63 -37.33 27.31
CA ASP A 430 15.74 -37.36 25.84
C ASP A 430 17.20 -37.53 25.41
N ASP A 431 17.58 -38.77 25.16
CA ASP A 431 18.82 -39.08 24.49
C ASP A 431 18.93 -38.41 23.11
N LEU A 432 20.09 -37.90 22.78
CA LEU A 432 20.37 -37.47 21.39
C LEU A 432 20.08 -38.61 20.43
N GLN A 433 19.21 -38.32 19.47
CA GLN A 433 18.81 -39.31 18.47
C GLN A 433 19.51 -39.05 17.15
N ASN A 434 20.04 -40.13 16.56
CA ASN A 434 20.44 -40.19 15.17
C ASN A 434 19.33 -40.88 14.35
N ASN A 435 19.32 -40.66 13.04
CA ASN A 435 18.37 -41.34 12.15
C ASN A 435 18.66 -42.85 11.96
N ASP A 436 19.85 -43.33 12.39
CA ASP A 436 20.24 -44.75 12.35
C ASP A 436 20.99 -45.14 13.63
N ALA A 437 20.65 -46.29 14.21
CA ALA A 437 21.27 -46.83 15.42
C ALA A 437 22.75 -47.21 15.20
N GLY A 438 23.15 -47.50 14.00
CA GLY A 438 24.55 -47.82 13.68
C GLY A 438 25.53 -46.65 13.81
N TYR A 439 25.00 -45.43 14.01
CA TYR A 439 25.83 -44.24 14.16
C TYR A 439 26.34 -43.98 15.59
N TYR A 440 25.87 -44.71 16.61
CA TYR A 440 26.37 -44.55 17.98
C TYR A 440 27.75 -45.25 18.19
N ARG A 441 28.81 -44.70 17.56
CA ARG A 441 30.16 -45.24 17.58
C ARG A 441 31.20 -44.13 17.39
N ARG A 442 32.46 -44.47 17.57
CA ARG A 442 33.56 -43.58 17.17
C ARG A 442 33.60 -43.46 15.65
N MET A 443 33.74 -42.21 15.16
CA MET A 443 33.81 -41.93 13.73
C MET A 443 34.64 -40.69 13.43
N ARG A 444 35.00 -40.51 12.18
CA ARG A 444 35.67 -39.30 11.71
C ARG A 444 34.68 -38.12 11.71
N VAL A 445 35.20 -36.92 11.93
CA VAL A 445 34.43 -35.68 11.94
C VAL A 445 33.75 -35.42 10.60
N ASP A 446 34.49 -35.57 9.48
CA ASP A 446 33.94 -35.42 8.13
C ASP A 446 32.79 -36.41 7.82
N TYR A 447 32.94 -37.67 8.28
CA TYR A 447 31.89 -38.68 8.15
C TYR A 447 30.64 -38.30 8.95
N GLY A 448 30.85 -37.76 10.16
CA GLY A 448 29.74 -37.25 11.03
C GLY A 448 28.95 -36.13 10.35
N LEU A 449 29.63 -35.16 9.74
CA LEU A 449 29.00 -34.08 8.98
C LEU A 449 28.28 -34.59 7.74
N TYR A 450 28.98 -35.40 6.91
CA TYR A 450 28.41 -35.92 5.66
C TYR A 450 27.10 -36.69 5.86
N ASN A 451 27.01 -37.48 6.95
CA ASN A 451 25.81 -38.23 7.29
C ASN A 451 24.89 -37.48 8.25
N SER A 452 25.15 -36.21 8.54
CA SER A 452 24.37 -35.36 9.41
C SER A 452 24.08 -35.96 10.80
N ILE A 453 25.12 -36.57 11.42
CA ILE A 453 25.01 -37.34 12.66
C ILE A 453 24.96 -36.39 13.87
N ASN A 454 23.86 -36.35 14.61
CA ASN A 454 23.66 -35.45 15.74
C ASN A 454 24.68 -35.67 16.85
N THR A 455 24.90 -36.94 17.25
CA THR A 455 25.85 -37.26 18.33
C THR A 455 27.30 -36.95 17.98
N ALA A 456 27.68 -37.01 16.69
CA ALA A 456 29.00 -36.58 16.25
C ALA A 456 29.18 -35.09 16.39
N THR A 457 28.18 -34.28 15.94
CA THR A 457 28.23 -32.83 16.06
C THR A 457 28.29 -32.38 17.51
N PHE A 458 27.52 -33.01 18.42
CA PHE A 458 27.62 -32.69 19.83
C PHE A 458 28.99 -33.09 20.44
N ALA A 459 29.60 -34.19 19.97
CA ALA A 459 30.94 -34.59 20.39
C ALA A 459 32.02 -33.60 19.88
N GLU A 460 31.84 -33.00 18.70
CA GLU A 460 32.67 -31.92 18.18
C GLU A 460 32.47 -30.64 19.02
N ALA A 461 31.23 -30.21 19.20
CA ALA A 461 30.88 -29.01 19.95
C ALA A 461 31.37 -29.06 21.40
N ALA A 462 31.40 -30.25 22.02
CA ALA A 462 31.95 -30.43 23.37
C ALA A 462 33.48 -30.17 23.47
N GLN A 463 34.15 -30.09 22.35
CA GLN A 463 35.60 -29.83 22.24
C GLN A 463 35.91 -28.43 21.68
N LEU A 464 34.89 -27.66 21.35
CA LEU A 464 35.01 -26.33 20.74
C LEU A 464 34.58 -25.22 21.68
N ASP A 465 34.98 -24.00 21.31
CA ASP A 465 34.43 -22.80 21.93
C ASP A 465 33.11 -22.37 21.23
N PHE A 466 32.01 -22.35 21.97
CA PHE A 466 30.71 -21.93 21.42
C PHE A 466 30.71 -20.52 20.89
N CYS A 467 31.56 -19.64 21.44
CA CYS A 467 31.71 -18.27 20.92
C CYS A 467 32.40 -18.24 19.56
N GLY A 468 33.29 -19.24 19.30
CA GLY A 468 33.84 -19.47 17.99
C GLY A 468 32.79 -19.96 17.00
N ILE A 469 31.98 -20.95 17.37
CA ILE A 469 30.85 -21.40 16.53
C ILE A 469 29.90 -20.24 16.18
N GLN A 470 29.58 -19.38 17.15
CA GLN A 470 28.74 -18.22 16.89
C GLN A 470 29.39 -17.26 15.89
N LYS A 471 30.68 -16.98 16.01
CA LYS A 471 31.40 -16.14 15.03
C LYS A 471 31.37 -16.72 13.61
N MET A 472 31.37 -18.04 13.45
CA MET A 472 31.20 -18.67 12.14
C MET A 472 29.81 -18.46 11.55
N VAL A 473 28.78 -18.31 12.40
CA VAL A 473 27.42 -17.99 11.95
C VAL A 473 27.30 -16.50 11.58
N ASP A 474 27.99 -15.63 12.32
CA ASP A 474 27.91 -14.17 12.15
C ASP A 474 28.77 -13.66 10.96
N ALA A 475 29.71 -14.48 10.45
CA ALA A 475 30.61 -14.15 9.34
C ALA A 475 29.96 -14.40 7.97
#